data_fed60a7378efc59e2b52e2ddb174523c
#
_entry.id   fed60a7378efc59e2b52e2ddb174523c
#
_cell.length_a   1.000
_cell.length_b   1.000
_cell.length_c   1.000
_cell.angle_alpha   90.00
_cell.angle_beta   90.00
_cell.angle_gamma   90.00
#
_symmetry.space_group_name_H-M   'P 1'
#
loop_
_entity.id
_entity.type
_entity.pdbx_description
1 polymer ?
#
loop_
_entity_poly.entity_id
_entity_poly.type
_entity_poly.pdbx_seq_one_letter_code
_entity_poly.pdbx_strand_id
1 'polypeptide(L)'
;MKTSGIYFLAIIITCISCKPMNHSIGVREVYQYPATSSFTKKALPDLNSMLSEPEQIFFISTTTDTILYGKQGTVISIQPSCLRTKSSTAYEGKIIIHLKELYTKQALLRERAVTISNGSMLESDGSLYIDAQTETGEPLFIECENGIEIRLPRDVQNNMTYFTGARDASGNMNWELSDSIKPIMEETYFIEAFDDFEKNTYYMEASPIQTYFFSTKSFGWINCDRFYDDPRDKTDLLATFVLPDYEKNITETYNYIVFDSLMSVLPIYLDDSGQWICPSLPVGETITCISIQKSAQHLYCGIQKTEVGRLGLCVPLKEVNEQELKILLDLTL
;
A
#
# COMPACT_ATOMS: atom_id res chain seq x y z
N MET A 1 56.71 -22.94 -22.70
CA MET A 1 55.33 -22.54 -22.92
C MET A 1 54.43 -23.36 -21.98
N LYS A 2 53.95 -22.72 -20.88
CA LYS A 2 53.05 -23.35 -19.89
C LYS A 2 51.66 -22.80 -20.14
N THR A 3 50.74 -23.66 -20.57
CA THR A 3 49.30 -23.35 -20.73
C THR A 3 48.62 -23.51 -19.37
N SER A 4 48.15 -22.41 -18.76
CA SER A 4 47.29 -22.41 -17.58
C SER A 4 45.84 -22.68 -18.04
N GLY A 5 45.31 -23.82 -17.59
CA GLY A 5 43.91 -24.14 -17.72
C GLY A 5 43.07 -23.46 -16.61
N ILE A 6 42.13 -22.65 -17.01
CA ILE A 6 41.13 -22.05 -16.13
C ILE A 6 40.00 -23.08 -15.97
N TYR A 7 39.84 -23.60 -14.75
CA TYR A 7 38.69 -24.45 -14.41
C TYR A 7 37.50 -23.55 -14.03
N PHE A 8 36.47 -23.56 -14.86
CA PHE A 8 35.15 -23.01 -14.52
C PHE A 8 34.46 -23.99 -13.56
N LEU A 9 34.29 -23.56 -12.32
CA LEU A 9 33.48 -24.29 -11.34
C LEU A 9 32.01 -23.96 -11.61
N ALA A 10 31.28 -24.83 -12.31
CA ALA A 10 29.85 -24.75 -12.49
C ALA A 10 29.17 -25.11 -11.16
N ILE A 11 28.63 -24.12 -10.47
CA ILE A 11 27.75 -24.35 -9.30
C ILE A 11 26.41 -24.80 -9.86
N ILE A 12 26.15 -26.10 -9.78
CA ILE A 12 24.83 -26.67 -10.05
C ILE A 12 23.96 -26.35 -8.85
N ILE A 13 23.08 -25.35 -8.97
CA ILE A 13 22.00 -25.11 -8.03
C ILE A 13 20.92 -26.16 -8.33
N THR A 14 20.91 -27.22 -7.55
CA THR A 14 19.82 -28.20 -7.58
C THR A 14 18.59 -27.56 -6.99
N CYS A 15 17.60 -27.23 -7.82
CA CYS A 15 16.26 -26.89 -7.39
C CYS A 15 15.69 -28.11 -6.66
N ILE A 16 15.58 -28.04 -5.34
CA ILE A 16 14.86 -29.04 -4.55
C ILE A 16 13.39 -28.84 -4.86
N SER A 17 12.84 -29.80 -5.59
CA SER A 17 11.41 -29.89 -5.92
C SER A 17 10.61 -29.97 -4.63
N CYS A 18 9.78 -28.96 -4.36
CA CYS A 18 8.77 -29.00 -3.30
C CYS A 18 7.71 -30.07 -3.64
N LYS A 19 7.87 -31.26 -3.12
CA LYS A 19 6.80 -32.27 -3.13
C LYS A 19 5.98 -32.13 -1.86
N PRO A 20 4.64 -32.22 -1.91
CA PRO A 20 3.82 -32.30 -0.72
C PRO A 20 4.13 -33.63 0.00
N MET A 21 4.59 -33.53 1.24
CA MET A 21 4.92 -34.70 2.05
C MET A 21 3.69 -35.13 2.85
N ASN A 22 3.07 -36.26 2.46
CA ASN A 22 2.15 -36.98 3.33
C ASN A 22 2.96 -37.62 4.46
N HIS A 23 2.83 -37.14 5.67
CA HIS A 23 3.42 -37.74 6.85
C HIS A 23 2.38 -38.52 7.67
N SER A 24 2.58 -39.84 7.72
CA SER A 24 2.04 -40.70 8.76
C SER A 24 2.78 -40.43 10.08
N ILE A 25 1.98 -40.23 11.14
CA ILE A 25 2.42 -39.84 12.48
C ILE A 25 3.11 -41.04 13.15
N GLY A 26 4.42 -40.93 13.35
CA GLY A 26 5.17 -41.77 14.30
C GLY A 26 5.43 -40.99 15.57
N VAL A 27 4.93 -41.48 16.70
CA VAL A 27 5.18 -40.89 18.03
C VAL A 27 6.66 -41.06 18.36
N ARG A 28 7.36 -39.90 18.56
CA ARG A 28 8.69 -39.88 19.16
C ARG A 28 8.62 -39.15 20.52
N GLU A 29 9.25 -39.78 21.50
CA GLU A 29 9.35 -39.31 22.87
C GLU A 29 9.91 -37.89 22.96
N VAL A 30 9.24 -37.08 23.78
CA VAL A 30 9.59 -35.66 24.05
C VAL A 30 10.70 -35.63 25.10
N TYR A 31 11.89 -35.22 24.72
CA TYR A 31 12.91 -34.80 25.68
C TYR A 31 12.53 -33.43 26.28
N GLN A 32 12.24 -33.41 27.58
CA GLN A 32 12.04 -32.16 28.32
C GLN A 32 13.40 -31.49 28.62
N TYR A 33 13.63 -30.35 28.02
CA TYR A 33 14.69 -29.45 28.46
C TYR A 33 14.24 -28.68 29.72
N PRO A 34 15.12 -28.41 30.71
CA PRO A 34 14.75 -27.66 31.90
C PRO A 34 14.38 -26.21 31.52
N ALA A 35 13.30 -25.75 32.11
CA ALA A 35 12.76 -24.41 31.92
C ALA A 35 13.82 -23.34 32.21
N THR A 36 14.36 -22.72 31.18
CA THR A 36 15.07 -21.44 31.30
C THR A 36 14.04 -20.35 31.53
N SER A 37 14.32 -19.46 32.48
CA SER A 37 13.53 -18.34 32.97
C SER A 37 12.66 -17.68 31.87
N SER A 38 11.35 -17.68 32.10
CA SER A 38 10.36 -17.06 31.23
C SER A 38 10.50 -15.53 31.21
N PHE A 39 11.36 -15.01 30.34
CA PHE A 39 11.07 -13.68 29.79
C PHE A 39 9.86 -13.86 28.89
N THR A 40 8.68 -13.47 29.35
CA THR A 40 7.49 -13.35 28.52
C THR A 40 7.78 -12.30 27.48
N LYS A 41 8.18 -12.71 26.26
CA LYS A 41 8.25 -11.80 25.11
C LYS A 41 6.84 -11.19 24.99
N LYS A 42 6.75 -9.87 25.04
CA LYS A 42 5.51 -9.14 24.80
C LYS A 42 4.99 -9.53 23.41
N ALA A 43 3.71 -9.83 23.32
CA ALA A 43 3.08 -10.11 22.03
C ALA A 43 3.30 -8.91 21.06
N LEU A 44 3.58 -9.20 19.81
CA LEU A 44 3.72 -8.18 18.77
C LEU A 44 2.36 -7.49 18.51
N PRO A 45 2.35 -6.19 18.17
CA PRO A 45 1.15 -5.53 17.64
C PRO A 45 0.63 -6.26 16.39
N ASP A 46 -0.61 -6.01 15.99
CA ASP A 46 -1.11 -6.51 14.70
C ASP A 46 -0.35 -5.89 13.52
N LEU A 47 -0.34 -6.58 12.38
CA LEU A 47 0.42 -6.15 11.20
C LEU A 47 -0.04 -4.79 10.68
N ASN A 48 -1.35 -4.51 10.76
CA ASN A 48 -1.89 -3.24 10.31
C ASN A 48 -1.32 -2.07 11.14
N SER A 49 -1.31 -2.20 12.47
CA SER A 49 -0.74 -1.19 13.36
C SER A 49 0.77 -0.99 13.17
N MET A 50 1.51 -2.07 12.81
CA MET A 50 2.95 -1.99 12.56
C MET A 50 3.30 -1.32 11.25
N LEU A 51 2.47 -1.51 10.22
CA LEU A 51 2.78 -1.09 8.85
C LEU A 51 2.11 0.22 8.47
N SER A 52 0.96 0.56 9.06
CA SER A 52 0.14 1.72 8.68
C SER A 52 0.95 3.00 8.54
N GLU A 53 0.68 3.73 7.46
CA GLU A 53 1.28 5.05 7.23
C GLU A 53 0.80 6.04 8.30
N PRO A 54 1.68 6.95 8.75
CA PRO A 54 1.32 7.93 9.76
C PRO A 54 0.29 8.93 9.23
N GLU A 55 -0.75 9.16 10.01
CA GLU A 55 -1.73 10.20 9.71
C GLU A 55 -1.14 11.59 9.93
N GLN A 56 -1.54 12.51 9.05
CA GLN A 56 -1.37 13.94 9.25
C GLN A 56 -2.64 14.50 9.88
N ILE A 57 -2.49 15.25 10.95
CA ILE A 57 -3.61 15.81 11.71
C ILE A 57 -3.57 17.33 11.58
N PHE A 58 -4.69 17.90 11.13
CA PHE A 58 -4.88 19.34 11.03
C PHE A 58 -6.01 19.80 11.92
N PHE A 59 -5.84 20.97 12.47
CA PHE A 59 -6.86 21.63 13.30
C PHE A 59 -7.34 22.89 12.58
N ILE A 60 -8.62 22.95 12.25
CA ILE A 60 -9.20 24.09 11.54
C ILE A 60 -10.35 24.70 12.36
N SER A 61 -10.66 25.95 12.10
CA SER A 61 -11.78 26.66 12.70
C SER A 61 -13.02 26.55 11.81
N THR A 62 -14.18 26.52 12.42
CA THR A 62 -15.47 26.61 11.69
C THR A 62 -15.77 27.97 11.10
N THR A 63 -14.99 29.01 11.42
CA THR A 63 -15.27 30.41 11.05
C THR A 63 -14.59 30.88 9.76
N THR A 64 -13.64 30.08 9.22
CA THR A 64 -12.82 30.53 8.11
C THR A 64 -12.58 29.40 7.12
N ASP A 65 -12.80 29.67 5.84
CA ASP A 65 -12.42 28.77 4.76
C ASP A 65 -10.92 28.49 4.83
N THR A 66 -10.54 27.23 4.68
CA THR A 66 -9.18 26.78 4.96
C THR A 66 -8.64 25.96 3.81
N ILE A 67 -7.38 26.21 3.48
CA ILE A 67 -6.61 25.37 2.56
C ILE A 67 -5.58 24.59 3.37
N LEU A 68 -5.59 23.28 3.24
CA LEU A 68 -4.64 22.36 3.87
C LEU A 68 -3.63 21.88 2.84
N TYR A 69 -2.39 21.75 3.28
CA TYR A 69 -1.29 21.23 2.48
C TYR A 69 -0.77 19.94 3.12
N GLY A 70 -0.95 18.82 2.42
CA GLY A 70 -0.39 17.55 2.80
C GLY A 70 1.13 17.53 2.60
N LYS A 71 1.82 16.67 3.33
CA LYS A 71 3.30 16.56 3.28
C LYS A 71 3.84 16.11 1.92
N GLN A 72 3.03 15.38 1.15
CA GLN A 72 3.39 14.91 -0.18
C GLN A 72 2.78 15.79 -1.29
N GLY A 73 2.20 16.95 -0.91
CA GLY A 73 1.76 18.00 -1.82
C GLY A 73 0.26 17.98 -2.15
N THR A 74 -0.55 17.13 -1.54
CA THR A 74 -2.01 17.23 -1.64
C THR A 74 -2.49 18.57 -1.14
N VAL A 75 -3.37 19.23 -1.89
CA VAL A 75 -4.01 20.47 -1.45
C VAL A 75 -5.51 20.24 -1.28
N ILE A 76 -6.05 20.59 -0.13
CA ILE A 76 -7.46 20.39 0.20
C ILE A 76 -8.08 21.71 0.59
N SER A 77 -9.11 22.14 -0.15
CA SER A 77 -9.88 23.35 0.16
C SER A 77 -11.17 22.96 0.87
N ILE A 78 -11.31 23.41 2.10
CA ILE A 78 -12.46 23.09 2.95
C ILE A 78 -13.19 24.38 3.31
N GLN A 79 -14.50 24.39 3.05
CA GLN A 79 -15.43 25.36 3.60
C GLN A 79 -16.08 24.76 4.84
N PRO A 80 -15.72 25.16 6.06
CA PRO A 80 -16.24 24.54 7.27
C PRO A 80 -17.77 24.65 7.40
N SER A 81 -18.35 25.67 6.75
CA SER A 81 -19.81 25.81 6.65
C SER A 81 -20.50 24.65 5.93
N CYS A 82 -19.75 23.83 5.18
CA CYS A 82 -20.24 22.60 4.54
C CYS A 82 -20.29 21.39 5.47
N LEU A 83 -19.66 21.47 6.65
CA LEU A 83 -19.52 20.32 7.54
C LEU A 83 -20.67 20.23 8.55
N ARG A 84 -21.23 19.04 8.70
CA ARG A 84 -22.38 18.76 9.56
C ARG A 84 -22.11 17.55 10.43
N THR A 85 -22.70 17.56 11.61
CA THR A 85 -22.80 16.36 12.47
C THR A 85 -23.81 15.37 11.85
N LYS A 86 -23.86 14.17 12.40
CA LYS A 86 -24.82 13.13 11.97
C LYS A 86 -26.27 13.58 12.00
N SER A 87 -26.62 14.55 12.82
CA SER A 87 -27.96 15.15 12.90
C SER A 87 -28.18 16.29 11.90
N SER A 88 -27.31 16.46 10.91
CA SER A 88 -27.31 17.57 9.93
C SER A 88 -27.26 18.96 10.57
N THR A 89 -26.69 19.04 11.77
CA THR A 89 -26.52 20.30 12.50
C THR A 89 -25.16 20.90 12.16
N ALA A 90 -25.12 22.22 11.91
CA ALA A 90 -23.87 22.94 11.78
C ALA A 90 -23.07 22.79 13.09
N TYR A 91 -21.79 22.44 12.93
CA TYR A 91 -20.90 22.35 14.07
C TYR A 91 -20.16 23.67 14.26
N GLU A 92 -20.07 24.13 15.49
CA GLU A 92 -19.27 25.30 15.88
C GLU A 92 -18.15 24.83 16.84
N GLY A 93 -16.90 25.11 16.48
CA GLY A 93 -15.75 24.70 17.29
C GLY A 93 -14.52 24.40 16.44
N LYS A 94 -13.61 23.64 16.97
CA LYS A 94 -12.44 23.16 16.20
C LYS A 94 -12.79 21.84 15.52
N ILE A 95 -12.36 21.73 14.29
CA ILE A 95 -12.49 20.53 13.46
C ILE A 95 -11.11 19.89 13.37
N ILE A 96 -11.06 18.59 13.53
CA ILE A 96 -9.87 17.78 13.35
C ILE A 96 -9.99 17.07 12.00
N ILE A 97 -9.03 17.31 11.13
CA ILE A 97 -8.94 16.65 9.82
C ILE A 97 -7.80 15.65 9.86
N HIS A 98 -8.07 14.43 9.44
CA HIS A 98 -7.11 13.35 9.28
C HIS A 98 -6.81 13.16 7.80
N LEU A 99 -5.53 13.06 7.43
CA LEU A 99 -5.08 12.84 6.07
C LEU A 99 -3.99 11.78 6.03
N LYS A 100 -4.12 10.81 5.11
CA LYS A 100 -3.03 9.95 4.65
C LYS A 100 -2.86 10.12 3.16
N GLU A 101 -1.62 10.17 2.70
CA GLU A 101 -1.24 10.28 1.29
C GLU A 101 -0.49 9.02 0.88
N LEU A 102 -0.99 8.30 -0.10
CA LEU A 102 -0.44 7.02 -0.57
C LEU A 102 0.01 7.17 -2.03
N TYR A 103 1.16 7.79 -2.23
CA TYR A 103 1.69 8.09 -3.57
C TYR A 103 2.87 7.19 -3.96
N THR A 104 3.09 6.11 -3.23
CA THR A 104 4.12 5.12 -3.52
C THR A 104 3.58 3.70 -3.37
N LYS A 105 4.21 2.74 -4.03
CA LYS A 105 3.87 1.31 -3.90
C LYS A 105 4.01 0.84 -2.45
N GLN A 106 5.01 1.35 -1.73
CA GLN A 106 5.24 1.06 -0.31
C GLN A 106 4.05 1.51 0.53
N ALA A 107 3.57 2.75 0.32
CA ALA A 107 2.44 3.29 1.07
C ALA A 107 1.15 2.52 0.78
N LEU A 108 0.88 2.17 -0.49
CA LEU A 108 -0.25 1.33 -0.88
C LEU A 108 -0.18 -0.05 -0.20
N LEU A 109 0.99 -0.69 -0.21
CA LEU A 109 1.19 -1.99 0.43
C LEU A 109 1.00 -1.90 1.94
N ARG A 110 1.62 -0.93 2.61
CA ARG A 110 1.56 -0.74 4.06
C ARG A 110 0.15 -0.47 4.55
N GLU A 111 -0.60 0.33 3.82
CA GLU A 111 -2.01 0.61 4.10
C GLU A 111 -2.95 -0.48 3.58
N ARG A 112 -2.46 -1.54 2.94
CA ARG A 112 -3.30 -2.56 2.31
C ARG A 112 -4.32 -1.96 1.31
N ALA A 113 -3.96 -0.85 0.71
CA ALA A 113 -4.74 -0.16 -0.31
C ALA A 113 -4.44 -0.79 -1.68
N VAL A 114 -4.75 -2.08 -1.81
CA VAL A 114 -4.52 -2.84 -3.05
C VAL A 114 -5.30 -2.26 -4.21
N THR A 115 -4.74 -2.33 -5.42
CA THR A 115 -5.27 -1.68 -6.62
C THR A 115 -6.23 -2.60 -7.37
N ILE A 116 -7.38 -2.88 -6.76
CA ILE A 116 -8.42 -3.76 -7.31
C ILE A 116 -9.80 -3.09 -7.22
N SER A 117 -10.54 -3.16 -8.31
CA SER A 117 -11.96 -2.79 -8.38
C SER A 117 -12.77 -3.99 -8.84
N ASN A 118 -13.56 -4.58 -7.95
CA ASN A 118 -14.44 -5.71 -8.23
C ASN A 118 -13.75 -6.85 -9.02
N GLY A 119 -12.53 -7.19 -8.60
CA GLY A 119 -11.70 -8.24 -9.22
C GLY A 119 -10.90 -7.77 -10.45
N SER A 120 -11.10 -6.55 -10.93
CA SER A 120 -10.32 -5.96 -12.02
C SER A 120 -9.12 -5.20 -11.48
N MET A 121 -7.98 -5.37 -12.14
CA MET A 121 -6.74 -4.67 -11.79
C MET A 121 -6.83 -3.19 -12.17
N LEU A 122 -6.32 -2.36 -11.27
CA LEU A 122 -6.14 -0.92 -11.50
C LEU A 122 -4.65 -0.57 -11.59
N GLU A 123 -4.36 0.45 -12.37
CA GLU A 123 -3.11 1.21 -12.31
C GLU A 123 -3.41 2.53 -11.60
N SER A 124 -2.69 2.78 -10.50
CA SER A 124 -2.94 3.92 -9.64
C SER A 124 -2.03 5.09 -9.98
N ASP A 125 -2.53 6.29 -9.78
CA ASP A 125 -1.73 7.51 -9.78
C ASP A 125 -1.69 8.15 -8.38
N GLY A 126 -2.31 7.49 -7.41
CA GLY A 126 -2.25 7.83 -6.00
C GLY A 126 -3.59 7.73 -5.30
N SER A 127 -3.51 7.38 -4.03
CA SER A 127 -4.66 7.26 -3.15
C SER A 127 -4.48 8.17 -1.94
N LEU A 128 -5.59 8.56 -1.34
CA LEU A 128 -5.59 9.27 -0.07
C LEU A 128 -6.73 8.79 0.83
N TYR A 129 -6.55 8.98 2.11
CA TYR A 129 -7.62 8.88 3.10
C TYR A 129 -7.81 10.24 3.74
N ILE A 130 -9.04 10.72 3.79
CA ILE A 130 -9.41 11.95 4.47
C ILE A 130 -10.60 11.70 5.35
N ASP A 131 -10.58 12.24 6.57
CA ASP A 131 -11.68 12.20 7.51
C ASP A 131 -11.74 13.49 8.33
N ALA A 132 -12.92 13.78 8.86
CA ALA A 132 -13.16 14.95 9.68
C ALA A 132 -13.97 14.61 10.92
N GLN A 133 -13.57 15.15 12.06
CA GLN A 133 -14.28 14.97 13.31
C GLN A 133 -14.27 16.25 14.16
N THR A 134 -15.20 16.31 15.10
CA THR A 134 -15.22 17.33 16.14
C THR A 134 -14.09 17.12 17.15
N GLU A 135 -13.84 18.08 18.05
CA GLU A 135 -12.90 17.92 19.17
C GLU A 135 -13.26 16.75 20.11
N THR A 136 -14.53 16.33 20.13
CA THR A 136 -15.01 15.21 20.95
C THR A 136 -14.98 13.87 20.20
N GLY A 137 -14.51 13.86 18.95
CA GLY A 137 -14.41 12.64 18.13
C GLY A 137 -15.72 12.25 17.41
N GLU A 138 -16.73 13.14 17.36
CA GLU A 138 -17.92 12.88 16.56
C GLU A 138 -17.60 13.08 15.06
N PRO A 139 -17.93 12.10 14.19
CA PRO A 139 -17.70 12.23 12.77
C PRO A 139 -18.47 13.41 12.14
N LEU A 140 -17.84 14.09 11.22
CA LEU A 140 -18.46 15.14 10.41
C LEU A 140 -18.69 14.65 8.99
N PHE A 141 -19.71 15.20 8.35
CA PHE A 141 -20.14 14.86 7.00
C PHE A 141 -20.17 16.11 6.12
N ILE A 142 -19.96 15.93 4.81
CA ILE A 142 -19.96 17.03 3.84
C ILE A 142 -21.39 17.19 3.32
N GLU A 143 -22.00 18.33 3.63
CA GLU A 143 -23.34 18.70 3.15
C GLU A 143 -23.29 20.07 2.47
N CYS A 144 -22.71 20.12 1.27
CA CYS A 144 -22.77 21.28 0.38
C CYS A 144 -22.78 20.84 -1.08
N GLU A 145 -23.27 21.72 -1.94
CA GLU A 145 -23.47 21.42 -3.36
C GLU A 145 -22.16 21.06 -4.07
N ASN A 146 -21.08 21.78 -3.78
CA ASN A 146 -19.80 21.63 -4.46
C ASN A 146 -18.86 20.63 -3.77
N GLY A 147 -19.17 20.17 -2.55
CA GLY A 147 -18.27 19.32 -1.77
C GLY A 147 -17.01 20.04 -1.29
N ILE A 148 -15.96 19.28 -1.00
CA ILE A 148 -14.61 19.79 -0.74
C ILE A 148 -13.73 19.56 -1.97
N GLU A 149 -12.83 20.48 -2.23
CA GLU A 149 -11.93 20.43 -3.38
C GLU A 149 -10.61 19.78 -2.99
N ILE A 150 -10.11 18.88 -3.85
CA ILE A 150 -8.85 18.18 -3.65
C ILE A 150 -8.00 18.31 -4.91
N ARG A 151 -6.71 18.64 -4.74
CA ARG A 151 -5.70 18.61 -5.80
C ARG A 151 -4.60 17.63 -5.41
N LEU A 152 -4.28 16.74 -6.33
CA LEU A 152 -3.19 15.77 -6.17
C LEU A 152 -1.96 16.26 -6.94
N PRO A 153 -0.77 16.33 -6.32
CA PRO A 153 0.45 16.79 -6.96
C PRO A 153 1.08 15.65 -7.79
N ARG A 154 0.46 15.34 -8.90
CA ARG A 154 0.93 14.24 -9.76
C ARG A 154 0.99 14.69 -11.20
N ASP A 155 1.98 14.18 -11.92
CA ASP A 155 2.02 14.28 -13.37
C ASP A 155 0.82 13.54 -13.94
N VAL A 156 -0.03 14.29 -14.62
CA VAL A 156 -1.31 13.78 -15.09
C VAL A 156 -1.10 12.70 -16.15
N GLN A 157 -1.52 11.49 -15.85
CA GLN A 157 -1.65 10.42 -16.84
C GLN A 157 -3.05 10.48 -17.47
N ASN A 158 -3.13 10.28 -18.78
CA ASN A 158 -4.41 10.28 -19.47
C ASN A 158 -5.32 9.14 -18.99
N ASN A 159 -6.62 9.39 -18.95
CA ASN A 159 -7.68 8.45 -18.62
C ASN A 159 -7.77 7.97 -17.16
N MET A 160 -7.17 8.67 -16.21
CA MET A 160 -7.46 8.42 -14.80
C MET A 160 -8.89 8.82 -14.46
N THR A 161 -9.49 8.07 -13.56
CA THR A 161 -10.84 8.28 -13.04
C THR A 161 -10.82 8.25 -11.52
N TYR A 162 -11.89 8.72 -10.91
CA TYR A 162 -12.03 8.79 -9.47
C TYR A 162 -12.71 7.52 -8.94
N PHE A 163 -12.11 6.94 -7.89
CA PHE A 163 -12.67 5.80 -7.18
C PHE A 163 -12.84 6.13 -5.70
N THR A 164 -13.84 5.55 -5.08
CA THR A 164 -14.01 5.52 -3.63
C THR A 164 -13.67 4.14 -3.11
N GLY A 165 -12.97 4.08 -1.96
CA GLY A 165 -12.53 2.83 -1.37
C GLY A 165 -13.37 2.43 -0.17
N ALA A 166 -13.68 1.15 -0.08
CA ALA A 166 -14.29 0.54 1.09
C ALA A 166 -13.49 -0.71 1.52
N ARG A 167 -13.39 -0.93 2.82
CA ARG A 167 -12.79 -2.14 3.38
C ARG A 167 -13.87 -3.11 3.80
N ASP A 168 -13.68 -4.38 3.46
CA ASP A 168 -14.52 -5.45 3.98
C ASP A 168 -14.22 -5.75 5.47
N ALA A 169 -14.97 -6.67 6.08
CA ALA A 169 -14.80 -7.08 7.47
C ALA A 169 -13.40 -7.68 7.77
N SER A 170 -12.69 -8.16 6.74
CA SER A 170 -11.33 -8.68 6.83
C SER A 170 -10.27 -7.58 6.60
N GLY A 171 -10.69 -6.36 6.32
CA GLY A 171 -9.84 -5.21 6.06
C GLY A 171 -9.27 -5.15 4.63
N ASN A 172 -9.77 -5.97 3.69
CA ASN A 172 -9.35 -5.90 2.30
C ASN A 172 -10.00 -4.69 1.63
N MET A 173 -9.21 -3.94 0.86
CA MET A 173 -9.67 -2.79 0.10
C MET A 173 -10.35 -3.24 -1.20
N ASN A 174 -11.49 -2.66 -1.51
CA ASN A 174 -12.08 -2.66 -2.84
C ASN A 174 -12.36 -1.21 -3.26
N TRP A 175 -12.05 -0.91 -4.51
CA TRP A 175 -12.30 0.40 -5.08
C TRP A 175 -13.55 0.34 -5.97
N GLU A 176 -14.43 1.32 -5.82
CA GLU A 176 -15.62 1.47 -6.63
C GLU A 176 -15.51 2.71 -7.49
N LEU A 177 -15.73 2.54 -8.79
CA LEU A 177 -15.72 3.66 -9.74
C LEU A 177 -16.82 4.65 -9.34
N SER A 178 -16.43 5.90 -9.16
CA SER A 178 -17.40 6.98 -8.88
C SER A 178 -17.86 7.60 -10.19
N ASP A 179 -19.13 7.43 -10.52
CA ASP A 179 -19.74 8.02 -11.72
C ASP A 179 -19.88 9.55 -11.66
N SER A 180 -19.72 10.12 -10.48
CA SER A 180 -20.08 11.51 -10.23
C SER A 180 -18.95 12.52 -10.48
N ILE A 181 -17.68 12.07 -10.58
CA ILE A 181 -16.56 13.01 -10.65
C ILE A 181 -15.45 12.45 -11.55
N LYS A 182 -15.17 13.17 -12.62
CA LYS A 182 -13.95 12.96 -13.41
C LYS A 182 -12.90 13.94 -12.93
N PRO A 183 -11.65 13.51 -12.71
CA PRO A 183 -10.58 14.44 -12.46
C PRO A 183 -10.49 15.45 -13.59
N ILE A 184 -10.44 16.72 -13.25
CA ILE A 184 -10.14 17.78 -14.21
C ILE A 184 -8.64 18.01 -14.15
N MET A 185 -8.01 18.11 -15.32
CA MET A 185 -6.62 18.51 -15.40
C MET A 185 -6.54 20.01 -15.30
N GLU A 186 -5.87 20.51 -14.29
CA GLU A 186 -5.57 21.93 -14.11
C GLU A 186 -4.08 22.19 -14.25
N GLU A 187 -3.73 23.22 -15.01
CA GLU A 187 -2.36 23.73 -15.02
C GLU A 187 -2.21 24.68 -13.83
N THR A 188 -1.35 24.29 -12.89
CA THR A 188 -0.95 25.15 -11.76
C THR A 188 0.52 25.48 -11.87
N TYR A 189 0.99 26.46 -11.10
CA TYR A 189 2.40 26.85 -11.11
C TYR A 189 3.01 26.50 -9.76
N PHE A 190 4.06 25.70 -9.81
CA PHE A 190 4.94 25.50 -8.68
C PHE A 190 5.94 26.67 -8.65
N ILE A 191 6.01 27.37 -7.54
CA ILE A 191 6.91 28.51 -7.36
C ILE A 191 8.01 28.11 -6.42
N GLU A 192 9.22 27.99 -6.94
CA GLU A 192 10.41 27.82 -6.12
C GLU A 192 11.10 29.16 -5.91
N ALA A 193 11.49 29.41 -4.67
CA ALA A 193 12.24 30.58 -4.29
C ALA A 193 13.72 30.19 -4.11
N PHE A 194 14.60 30.83 -4.84
CA PHE A 194 16.02 30.59 -4.78
C PHE A 194 16.74 31.83 -4.22
N ASP A 195 17.65 31.60 -3.29
CA ASP A 195 18.55 32.61 -2.77
C ASP A 195 19.93 32.39 -3.40
N ASP A 196 20.34 33.28 -4.27
CA ASP A 196 21.68 33.29 -4.87
C ASP A 196 22.62 34.12 -4.00
N PHE A 197 23.24 33.49 -3.01
CA PHE A 197 24.14 34.15 -2.06
C PHE A 197 25.35 34.80 -2.74
N GLU A 198 25.82 34.32 -3.89
CA GLU A 198 26.95 34.92 -4.61
C GLU A 198 26.57 36.22 -5.28
N LYS A 199 25.34 36.35 -5.75
CA LYS A 199 24.83 37.54 -6.43
C LYS A 199 24.00 38.43 -5.53
N ASN A 200 23.75 38.01 -4.30
CA ASN A 200 22.85 38.73 -3.37
C ASN A 200 21.48 39.04 -4.03
N THR A 201 20.97 38.10 -4.80
CA THR A 201 19.70 38.22 -5.52
C THR A 201 18.75 37.10 -5.11
N TYR A 202 17.51 37.46 -4.99
CA TYR A 202 16.40 36.53 -4.74
C TYR A 202 15.56 36.46 -6.01
N TYR A 203 15.33 35.27 -6.53
CA TYR A 203 14.46 35.07 -7.68
C TYR A 203 13.50 33.91 -7.45
N MET A 204 12.34 33.99 -8.08
CA MET A 204 11.32 32.94 -8.06
C MET A 204 11.18 32.37 -9.46
N GLU A 205 11.25 31.07 -9.56
CA GLU A 205 10.98 30.33 -10.79
C GLU A 205 9.60 29.68 -10.70
N ALA A 206 8.76 29.91 -11.69
CA ALA A 206 7.44 29.33 -11.79
C ALA A 206 7.45 28.28 -12.88
N SER A 207 7.31 27.02 -12.50
CA SER A 207 7.18 25.89 -13.42
C SER A 207 5.73 25.43 -13.50
N PRO A 208 5.14 25.29 -14.69
CA PRO A 208 3.80 24.76 -14.83
C PRO A 208 3.80 23.28 -14.43
N ILE A 209 2.87 22.91 -13.57
CA ILE A 209 2.58 21.51 -13.24
C ILE A 209 1.13 21.21 -13.54
N GLN A 210 0.88 20.03 -14.08
CA GLN A 210 -0.46 19.54 -14.27
C GLN A 210 -0.87 18.76 -13.01
N THR A 211 -2.01 19.09 -12.46
CA THR A 211 -2.53 18.45 -11.26
C THR A 211 -3.93 17.90 -11.50
N TYR A 212 -4.26 16.81 -10.85
CA TYR A 212 -5.64 16.36 -10.79
C TYR A 212 -6.40 17.21 -9.80
N PHE A 213 -7.52 17.74 -10.26
CA PHE A 213 -8.47 18.48 -9.46
C PHE A 213 -9.83 17.78 -9.47
N PHE A 214 -10.41 17.60 -8.31
CA PHE A 214 -11.76 17.05 -8.17
C PHE A 214 -12.43 17.54 -6.89
N SER A 215 -13.76 17.41 -6.83
CA SER A 215 -14.53 17.66 -5.62
C SER A 215 -15.11 16.36 -5.10
N THR A 216 -15.17 16.20 -3.79
CA THR A 216 -15.85 15.07 -3.15
C THR A 216 -16.93 15.52 -2.17
N LYS A 217 -17.99 14.73 -2.08
CA LYS A 217 -19.10 14.93 -1.12
C LYS A 217 -19.05 13.93 0.04
N SER A 218 -18.01 13.13 0.11
CA SER A 218 -17.82 12.16 1.19
C SER A 218 -16.37 12.13 1.64
N PHE A 219 -16.18 11.97 2.93
CA PHE A 219 -14.90 11.57 3.51
C PHE A 219 -14.66 10.08 3.29
N GLY A 220 -13.42 9.63 3.47
CA GLY A 220 -13.00 8.25 3.37
C GLY A 220 -11.83 8.05 2.41
N TRP A 221 -11.73 6.87 1.86
CA TRP A 221 -10.71 6.48 0.90
C TRP A 221 -11.04 6.97 -0.50
N ILE A 222 -10.08 7.59 -1.13
CA ILE A 222 -10.18 8.19 -2.46
C ILE A 222 -8.97 7.73 -3.27
N ASN A 223 -9.22 7.39 -4.52
CA ASN A 223 -8.17 6.94 -5.42
C ASN A 223 -8.34 7.55 -6.82
N CYS A 224 -7.21 7.86 -7.46
CA CYS A 224 -7.16 8.34 -8.84
C CYS A 224 -6.46 7.27 -9.67
N ASP A 225 -7.26 6.43 -10.34
CA ASP A 225 -6.81 5.22 -11.02
C ASP A 225 -7.42 5.08 -12.40
N ARG A 226 -6.91 4.12 -13.14
CA ARG A 226 -7.55 3.60 -14.35
C ARG A 226 -7.60 2.09 -14.32
N PHE A 227 -8.58 1.50 -15.01
CA PHE A 227 -8.55 0.07 -15.28
C PHE A 227 -7.33 -0.26 -16.13
N TYR A 228 -6.56 -1.23 -15.68
CA TYR A 228 -5.41 -1.71 -16.42
C TYR A 228 -5.85 -2.66 -17.52
N ASP A 229 -5.72 -2.21 -18.76
CA ASP A 229 -6.01 -3.01 -19.96
C ASP A 229 -4.69 -3.38 -20.66
N ASP A 230 -4.33 -4.65 -20.59
CA ASP A 230 -3.11 -5.19 -21.19
C ASP A 230 -3.49 -6.24 -22.23
N PRO A 231 -3.05 -6.08 -23.50
CA PRO A 231 -3.40 -7.00 -24.59
C PRO A 231 -2.64 -8.33 -24.55
N ARG A 232 -1.64 -8.46 -23.66
CA ARG A 232 -0.88 -9.70 -23.53
C ARG A 232 -1.73 -10.84 -22.97
N ASP A 233 -1.32 -12.07 -23.27
CA ASP A 233 -1.89 -13.25 -22.62
C ASP A 233 -1.76 -13.13 -21.11
N LYS A 234 -2.77 -13.63 -20.38
CA LYS A 234 -2.80 -13.60 -18.93
C LYS A 234 -2.68 -15.00 -18.37
N THR A 235 -2.02 -15.12 -17.24
CA THR A 235 -1.88 -16.39 -16.49
C THR A 235 -2.01 -16.15 -15.00
N ASP A 236 -2.33 -17.21 -14.28
CA ASP A 236 -2.37 -17.19 -12.82
C ASP A 236 -0.98 -17.45 -12.26
N LEU A 237 -0.60 -16.72 -11.23
CA LEU A 237 0.60 -16.97 -10.46
C LEU A 237 0.26 -17.79 -9.23
N LEU A 238 0.87 -18.96 -9.13
CA LEU A 238 0.79 -19.81 -7.95
C LEU A 238 2.01 -19.60 -7.06
N ALA A 239 1.80 -19.30 -5.78
CA ALA A 239 2.87 -19.04 -4.84
C ALA A 239 2.89 -20.03 -3.68
N THR A 240 4.09 -20.37 -3.21
CA THR A 240 4.32 -21.14 -1.98
C THR A 240 5.22 -20.33 -1.07
N PHE A 241 4.78 -20.12 0.16
CA PHE A 241 5.53 -19.39 1.18
C PHE A 241 6.13 -20.37 2.16
N VAL A 242 7.46 -20.38 2.30
CA VAL A 242 8.20 -21.36 3.09
C VAL A 242 8.70 -20.70 4.37
N LEU A 243 8.05 -21.05 5.47
CA LEU A 243 8.47 -20.65 6.83
C LEU A 243 9.62 -21.52 7.32
N PRO A 244 10.41 -21.06 8.29
CA PRO A 244 11.32 -21.92 9.03
C PRO A 244 10.58 -23.11 9.69
N ASP A 245 11.21 -24.28 9.75
CA ASP A 245 10.59 -25.53 10.22
C ASP A 245 10.02 -25.48 11.65
N TYR A 246 10.52 -24.56 12.47
CA TYR A 246 10.09 -24.39 13.86
C TYR A 246 8.80 -23.57 14.00
N GLU A 247 8.41 -22.79 12.97
CA GLU A 247 7.23 -21.93 13.04
C GLU A 247 6.01 -22.62 12.43
N LYS A 248 4.93 -22.73 13.21
CA LYS A 248 3.69 -23.38 12.79
C LYS A 248 2.42 -22.57 13.10
N ASN A 249 2.55 -21.48 13.84
CA ASN A 249 1.40 -20.77 14.41
C ASN A 249 1.31 -19.35 13.85
N ILE A 250 1.14 -19.22 12.55
CA ILE A 250 0.90 -17.91 11.92
C ILE A 250 -0.51 -17.44 12.26
N THR A 251 -0.62 -16.20 12.72
CA THR A 251 -1.88 -15.55 13.10
C THR A 251 -2.33 -14.51 12.09
N GLU A 252 -1.39 -13.91 11.37
CA GLU A 252 -1.67 -12.91 10.34
C GLU A 252 -0.76 -13.10 9.15
N THR A 253 -1.30 -12.92 7.95
CA THR A 253 -0.58 -13.09 6.69
C THR A 253 -0.99 -12.03 5.70
N TYR A 254 -0.01 -11.30 5.16
CA TYR A 254 -0.17 -10.34 4.07
C TYR A 254 0.73 -10.76 2.91
N ASN A 255 0.12 -11.11 1.79
CA ASN A 255 0.82 -11.55 0.59
C ASN A 255 0.44 -10.66 -0.59
N TYR A 256 1.44 -10.12 -1.27
CA TYR A 256 1.24 -9.14 -2.34
C TYR A 256 2.10 -9.43 -3.55
N ILE A 257 1.59 -9.02 -4.70
CA ILE A 257 2.34 -8.80 -5.93
C ILE A 257 2.47 -7.30 -6.12
N VAL A 258 3.68 -6.83 -6.36
CA VAL A 258 3.97 -5.44 -6.71
C VAL A 258 4.58 -5.43 -8.11
N PHE A 259 4.00 -4.65 -8.99
CA PHE A 259 4.49 -4.50 -10.36
C PHE A 259 5.70 -3.56 -10.41
N ASP A 260 6.71 -3.91 -11.18
CA ASP A 260 7.88 -3.04 -11.32
C ASP A 260 7.57 -1.81 -12.19
N SER A 261 6.88 -2.04 -13.31
CA SER A 261 6.59 -1.04 -14.33
C SER A 261 5.39 -0.14 -14.02
N LEU A 262 4.50 -0.57 -13.13
CA LEU A 262 3.23 0.09 -12.83
C LEU A 262 3.12 0.41 -11.34
N MET A 263 2.38 1.45 -11.01
CA MET A 263 1.96 1.70 -9.63
C MET A 263 0.74 0.83 -9.32
N SER A 264 1.00 -0.47 -9.12
CA SER A 264 -0.03 -1.45 -8.80
C SER A 264 0.45 -2.44 -7.76
N VAL A 265 -0.43 -2.74 -6.80
CA VAL A 265 -0.25 -3.71 -5.72
C VAL A 265 -1.46 -4.62 -5.69
N LEU A 266 -1.27 -5.90 -5.91
CA LEU A 266 -2.32 -6.91 -5.90
C LEU A 266 -2.17 -7.85 -4.72
N PRO A 267 -3.25 -8.32 -4.09
CA PRO A 267 -3.18 -9.36 -3.08
C PRO A 267 -3.00 -10.74 -3.71
N ILE A 268 -2.37 -11.64 -2.98
CA ILE A 268 -2.36 -13.06 -3.29
C ILE A 268 -3.35 -13.74 -2.34
N TYR A 269 -4.33 -14.40 -2.88
CA TYR A 269 -5.42 -15.03 -2.13
C TYR A 269 -5.12 -16.51 -1.86
N LEU A 270 -5.67 -17.03 -0.78
CA LEU A 270 -5.76 -18.46 -0.55
C LEU A 270 -7.04 -18.98 -1.23
N ASP A 271 -6.91 -19.86 -2.20
CA ASP A 271 -8.06 -20.45 -2.89
C ASP A 271 -8.70 -21.58 -2.06
N ASP A 272 -9.83 -22.11 -2.54
CA ASP A 272 -10.57 -23.19 -1.89
C ASP A 272 -9.77 -24.50 -1.80
N SER A 273 -8.74 -24.68 -2.61
CA SER A 273 -7.82 -25.82 -2.57
C SER A 273 -6.70 -25.66 -1.54
N GLY A 274 -6.59 -24.49 -0.91
CA GLY A 274 -5.52 -24.14 0.00
C GLY A 274 -4.24 -23.67 -0.70
N GLN A 275 -4.33 -23.24 -1.95
CA GLN A 275 -3.21 -22.71 -2.72
C GLN A 275 -3.23 -21.17 -2.77
N TRP A 276 -2.07 -20.56 -2.62
CA TRP A 276 -1.92 -19.11 -2.80
C TRP A 276 -1.87 -18.78 -4.28
N ILE A 277 -2.81 -17.91 -4.73
CA ILE A 277 -2.99 -17.53 -6.13
C ILE A 277 -3.16 -16.02 -6.30
N CYS A 278 -2.55 -15.47 -7.35
CA CYS A 278 -2.89 -14.19 -7.91
C CYS A 278 -3.32 -14.42 -9.37
N PRO A 279 -4.60 -14.23 -9.70
CA PRO A 279 -5.12 -14.55 -11.01
C PRO A 279 -4.84 -13.46 -12.04
N SER A 280 -4.86 -13.85 -13.32
CA SER A 280 -4.95 -12.95 -14.48
C SER A 280 -3.80 -11.94 -14.61
N LEU A 281 -2.59 -12.31 -14.29
CA LEU A 281 -1.41 -11.48 -14.48
C LEU A 281 -0.91 -11.53 -15.93
N PRO A 282 -0.47 -10.39 -16.53
CA PRO A 282 0.09 -10.36 -17.89
C PRO A 282 1.38 -11.16 -17.97
N VAL A 283 1.49 -12.05 -18.95
CA VAL A 283 2.70 -12.87 -19.19
C VAL A 283 3.87 -11.96 -19.57
N GLY A 284 5.04 -12.24 -19.00
CA GLY A 284 6.28 -11.49 -19.24
C GLY A 284 6.43 -10.23 -18.36
N GLU A 285 5.45 -9.92 -17.52
CA GLU A 285 5.58 -8.79 -16.61
C GLU A 285 6.55 -9.11 -15.47
N THR A 286 7.40 -8.14 -15.13
CA THR A 286 8.29 -8.25 -13.97
C THR A 286 7.58 -7.79 -12.72
N ILE A 287 7.54 -8.67 -11.74
CA ILE A 287 6.83 -8.47 -10.46
C ILE A 287 7.72 -8.81 -9.29
N THR A 288 7.41 -8.19 -8.16
CA THR A 288 7.99 -8.54 -6.85
C THR A 288 6.89 -9.13 -5.97
N CYS A 289 7.06 -10.38 -5.59
CA CYS A 289 6.19 -11.04 -4.60
C CYS A 289 6.71 -10.75 -3.20
N ILE A 290 5.84 -10.29 -2.33
CA ILE A 290 6.14 -9.95 -0.94
C ILE A 290 5.18 -10.70 -0.04
N SER A 291 5.74 -11.42 0.94
CA SER A 291 4.97 -12.07 2.01
C SER A 291 5.42 -11.55 3.36
N ILE A 292 4.48 -11.12 4.18
CA ILE A 292 4.68 -10.70 5.56
C ILE A 292 3.78 -11.58 6.41
N GLN A 293 4.37 -12.35 7.31
CA GLN A 293 3.64 -13.27 8.16
C GLN A 293 4.04 -13.07 9.61
N LYS A 294 3.07 -13.16 10.50
CA LYS A 294 3.26 -12.93 11.93
C LYS A 294 2.67 -14.08 12.74
N SER A 295 3.42 -14.53 13.73
CA SER A 295 2.92 -15.31 14.86
C SER A 295 2.78 -14.41 16.10
N ALA A 296 2.41 -14.96 17.23
CA ALA A 296 2.30 -14.18 18.47
C ALA A 296 3.59 -13.44 18.86
N GLN A 297 4.77 -13.98 18.50
CA GLN A 297 6.06 -13.49 18.99
C GLN A 297 7.10 -13.24 17.87
N HIS A 298 6.83 -13.70 16.65
CA HIS A 298 7.78 -13.65 15.54
C HIS A 298 7.16 -13.01 14.32
N LEU A 299 7.96 -12.30 13.58
CA LEU A 299 7.62 -11.64 12.33
C LEU A 299 8.52 -12.22 11.23
N TYR A 300 7.93 -12.55 10.09
CA TYR A 300 8.62 -13.14 8.95
C TYR A 300 8.37 -12.31 7.70
N CYS A 301 9.40 -12.16 6.88
CA CYS A 301 9.31 -11.51 5.58
C CYS A 301 10.01 -12.34 4.52
N GLY A 302 9.37 -12.46 3.36
CA GLY A 302 9.94 -13.04 2.16
C GLY A 302 9.68 -12.13 0.97
N ILE A 303 10.71 -11.89 0.17
CA ILE A 303 10.65 -11.02 -1.01
C ILE A 303 11.31 -11.76 -2.16
N GLN A 304 10.60 -11.89 -3.27
CA GLN A 304 11.09 -12.58 -4.45
C GLN A 304 10.65 -11.87 -5.73
N LYS A 305 11.63 -11.40 -6.49
CA LYS A 305 11.40 -10.85 -7.84
C LYS A 305 11.33 -11.96 -8.86
N THR A 306 10.37 -11.89 -9.78
CA THR A 306 10.17 -12.87 -10.85
C THR A 306 9.50 -12.26 -12.07
N GLU A 307 9.43 -13.02 -13.14
CA GLU A 307 8.66 -12.70 -14.35
C GLU A 307 7.42 -13.61 -14.41
N VAL A 308 6.29 -13.03 -14.74
CA VAL A 308 5.00 -13.75 -14.87
C VAL A 308 5.06 -14.74 -16.04
N GLY A 309 4.55 -15.95 -15.85
CA GLY A 309 4.56 -17.02 -16.85
C GLY A 309 5.60 -18.10 -16.59
N ARG A 310 6.47 -17.93 -15.60
CA ARG A 310 7.32 -19.02 -15.08
C ARG A 310 6.51 -19.93 -14.16
N LEU A 311 6.94 -21.18 -14.04
CA LEU A 311 6.35 -22.15 -13.13
C LEU A 311 6.34 -21.60 -11.69
N GLY A 312 5.37 -22.04 -10.88
CA GLY A 312 5.03 -21.60 -9.54
C GLY A 312 6.17 -21.01 -8.70
N LEU A 313 5.88 -19.95 -8.00
CA LEU A 313 6.83 -19.15 -7.22
C LEU A 313 7.00 -19.73 -5.82
N CYS A 314 8.23 -19.97 -5.40
CA CYS A 314 8.57 -20.38 -4.03
C CYS A 314 9.29 -19.22 -3.32
N VAL A 315 8.70 -18.70 -2.26
CA VAL A 315 9.21 -17.55 -1.50
C VAL A 315 9.63 -18.02 -0.10
N PRO A 316 10.93 -18.13 0.18
CA PRO A 316 11.40 -18.41 1.52
C PRO A 316 11.24 -17.19 2.43
N LEU A 317 10.67 -17.40 3.62
CA LEU A 317 10.51 -16.39 4.63
C LEU A 317 11.65 -16.45 5.65
N LYS A 318 12.12 -15.29 6.07
CA LYS A 318 13.12 -15.13 7.13
C LYS A 318 12.51 -14.36 8.28
N GLU A 319 12.90 -14.72 9.50
CA GLU A 319 12.54 -13.94 10.67
C GLU A 319 13.19 -12.54 10.59
N VAL A 320 12.41 -11.52 10.89
CA VAL A 320 12.83 -10.11 10.90
C VAL A 320 12.23 -9.43 12.13
N ASN A 321 12.80 -8.31 12.53
CA ASN A 321 12.13 -7.40 13.45
C ASN A 321 11.37 -6.30 12.69
N GLU A 322 10.59 -5.48 13.40
CA GLU A 322 9.77 -4.42 12.81
C GLU A 322 10.60 -3.40 12.02
N GLN A 323 11.76 -3.01 12.54
CA GLN A 323 12.64 -2.06 11.87
C GLN A 323 13.25 -2.64 10.59
N GLU A 324 13.69 -3.89 10.64
CA GLU A 324 14.21 -4.61 9.47
C GLU A 324 13.13 -4.77 8.40
N LEU A 325 11.88 -5.08 8.79
CA LEU A 325 10.77 -5.16 7.85
C LEU A 325 10.56 -3.83 7.12
N LYS A 326 10.51 -2.70 7.84
CA LYS A 326 10.34 -1.38 7.24
C LYS A 326 11.46 -1.06 6.26
N ILE A 327 12.71 -1.31 6.65
CA ILE A 327 13.88 -1.10 5.77
C ILE A 327 13.80 -1.98 4.52
N LEU A 328 13.44 -3.25 4.66
CA LEU A 328 13.31 -4.16 3.52
C LEU A 328 12.26 -3.68 2.52
N LEU A 329 11.11 -3.22 2.99
CA LEU A 329 10.06 -2.68 2.13
C LEU A 329 10.53 -1.39 1.43
N ASP A 330 11.20 -0.50 2.15
CA ASP A 330 11.71 0.76 1.58
C ASP A 330 12.81 0.57 0.53
N LEU A 331 13.63 -0.47 0.67
CA LEU A 331 14.70 -0.77 -0.27
C LEU A 331 14.23 -1.58 -1.49
N THR A 332 13.07 -2.21 -1.40
CA THR A 332 12.57 -3.12 -2.44
C THR A 332 11.61 -2.43 -3.41
N LEU A 333 10.85 -1.48 -2.95
CA LEU A 333 9.78 -0.79 -3.66
C LEU A 333 10.11 0.68 -3.88
#